data_0172e863a29a4c4c2329abced40461e0
#
_entry.id   0172e863a29a4c4c2329abced40461e0
#
_cell.length_a   1.000
_cell.length_b   1.000
_cell.length_c   1.000
_cell.angle_alpha   90.00
_cell.angle_beta   90.00
_cell.angle_gamma   90.00
#
_symmetry.space_group_name_H-M   'P 1'
#
loop_
_entity.id
_entity.type
_entity.pdbx_description
1 polymer ?
#
loop_
_entity_poly.entity_id
_entity_poly.type
_entity_poly.pdbx_seq_one_letter_code
_entity_poly.pdbx_strand_id
1 'polypeptide(L)'
;INQRVNMDQLLAINNAMKYPVAYIQGPPGTGKTNTILNTIMTAFFNDKTVLFASNNNHPIDGVCDKLTGLEYHGKPISFPILRLGNREMVRQAILYIRELYRRTQSVSVFEGTLGRNRDERRQRATKLSALLKKYDDILDYRERKETIERMLEYQSGHELSAQMLPFQADLGGRQLRQIERHLANAGTVTEEQAVALVDRDMEELEKYLYYTGAGHIKRLGDKEFDKLREILGEEDLDKAAEAFAKYLGEKKNLLRLQKIFPVIATTCISAHRLGEPEPMFDMVIMDEASQCNTAVSLVPILRGSSLM
;
A
#
# COMPACT_ATOMS: atom_id res chain seq x y z
N ILE A 1 2.11 9.28 7.85
CA ILE A 1 2.65 10.61 7.90
C ILE A 1 2.35 11.13 9.30
N ASN A 2 3.27 11.69 10.01
CA ASN A 2 3.14 12.32 11.34
C ASN A 2 2.53 11.49 12.50
N GLN A 3 2.29 10.21 12.35
CA GLN A 3 1.86 9.35 13.44
C GLN A 3 2.98 8.36 13.80
N ARG A 4 3.13 8.09 15.07
CA ARG A 4 4.08 7.08 15.54
C ARG A 4 3.70 5.74 14.93
N VAL A 5 4.58 5.22 14.08
CA VAL A 5 4.44 3.89 13.49
C VAL A 5 5.08 2.91 14.46
N ASN A 6 4.36 1.88 14.87
CA ASN A 6 4.90 0.81 15.72
C ASN A 6 5.58 -0.29 14.89
N MET A 7 6.24 -1.22 15.58
CA MET A 7 6.99 -2.30 14.94
C MET A 7 6.11 -3.17 14.02
N ASP A 8 4.90 -3.51 14.45
CA ASP A 8 3.99 -4.37 13.67
C ASP A 8 3.49 -3.66 12.41
N GLN A 9 3.24 -2.35 12.47
CA GLN A 9 2.89 -1.55 11.29
C GLN A 9 4.06 -1.45 10.32
N LEU A 10 5.30 -1.28 10.81
CA LEU A 10 6.50 -1.30 9.97
C LEU A 10 6.68 -2.66 9.30
N LEU A 11 6.47 -3.75 10.03
CA LEU A 11 6.53 -5.10 9.49
C LEU A 11 5.46 -5.31 8.42
N ALA A 12 4.21 -4.87 8.68
CA ALA A 12 3.11 -4.95 7.72
C ALA A 12 3.44 -4.22 6.40
N ILE A 13 3.98 -2.99 6.47
CA ILE A 13 4.40 -2.22 5.29
C ILE A 13 5.54 -2.96 4.55
N ASN A 14 6.55 -3.43 5.28
CA ASN A 14 7.67 -4.17 4.67
C ASN A 14 7.18 -5.44 3.96
N ASN A 15 6.27 -6.19 4.58
CA ASN A 15 5.73 -7.43 4.02
C ASN A 15 4.87 -7.16 2.80
N ALA A 16 4.04 -6.11 2.80
CA ALA A 16 3.28 -5.67 1.64
C ALA A 16 4.17 -5.29 0.45
N MET A 17 5.33 -4.68 0.71
CA MET A 17 6.29 -4.30 -0.35
C MET A 17 7.11 -5.48 -0.88
N LYS A 18 7.25 -6.55 -0.12
CA LYS A 18 8.19 -7.65 -0.39
C LYS A 18 7.51 -8.92 -0.90
N TYR A 19 6.36 -9.27 -0.35
CA TYR A 19 5.70 -10.53 -0.67
C TYR A 19 4.60 -10.36 -1.73
N PRO A 20 4.33 -11.38 -2.54
CA PRO A 20 3.24 -11.34 -3.52
C PRO A 20 1.86 -11.15 -2.87
N VAL A 21 1.68 -11.69 -1.67
CA VAL A 21 0.46 -11.53 -0.87
C VAL A 21 0.85 -11.24 0.57
N ALA A 22 0.31 -10.17 1.13
CA ALA A 22 0.45 -9.80 2.53
C ALA A 22 -0.95 -9.68 3.16
N TYR A 23 -1.27 -10.57 4.08
CA TYR A 23 -2.49 -10.50 4.87
C TYR A 23 -2.23 -9.78 6.19
N ILE A 24 -2.96 -8.70 6.44
CA ILE A 24 -2.80 -7.87 7.62
C ILE A 24 -4.11 -7.81 8.38
N GLN A 25 -4.11 -8.37 9.57
CA GLN A 25 -5.24 -8.33 10.49
C GLN A 25 -5.00 -7.29 11.57
N GLY A 26 -5.96 -6.40 11.78
CA GLY A 26 -5.90 -5.42 12.86
C GLY A 26 -7.29 -5.12 13.40
N PRO A 27 -7.52 -5.23 14.71
CA PRO A 27 -8.75 -4.78 15.35
C PRO A 27 -9.02 -3.28 15.08
N PRO A 28 -10.25 -2.79 15.33
CA PRO A 28 -10.54 -1.37 15.29
C PRO A 28 -9.58 -0.59 16.22
N GLY A 29 -9.11 0.57 15.78
CA GLY A 29 -8.20 1.43 16.56
C GLY A 29 -6.71 1.09 16.45
N THR A 30 -6.30 0.00 15.79
CA THR A 30 -4.87 -0.38 15.63
C THR A 30 -4.11 0.43 14.58
N GLY A 31 -4.76 1.38 13.93
CA GLY A 31 -4.12 2.24 12.93
C GLY A 31 -4.02 1.64 11.51
N LYS A 32 -4.93 0.74 11.12
CA LYS A 32 -4.98 0.16 9.76
C LYS A 32 -4.91 1.22 8.66
N THR A 33 -5.72 2.25 8.75
CA THR A 33 -5.71 3.36 7.77
C THR A 33 -4.34 4.02 7.67
N ASN A 34 -3.64 4.18 8.80
CA ASN A 34 -2.29 4.73 8.81
C ASN A 34 -1.27 3.79 8.13
N THR A 35 -1.41 2.49 8.35
CA THR A 35 -0.60 1.47 7.67
C THR A 35 -0.85 1.51 6.16
N ILE A 36 -2.11 1.59 5.70
CA ILE A 36 -2.48 1.72 4.28
C ILE A 36 -1.85 2.99 3.67
N LEU A 37 -2.00 4.14 4.33
CA LEU A 37 -1.42 5.41 3.87
C LEU A 37 0.09 5.33 3.72
N ASN A 38 0.78 4.78 4.72
CA ASN A 38 2.23 4.62 4.66
C ASN A 38 2.67 3.60 3.61
N THR A 39 1.87 2.54 3.35
CA THR A 39 2.13 1.59 2.27
C THR A 39 1.99 2.26 0.91
N ILE A 40 0.92 3.03 0.67
CA ILE A 40 0.72 3.80 -0.57
C ILE A 40 1.88 4.77 -0.80
N MET A 41 2.28 5.51 0.24
CA MET A 41 3.42 6.43 0.16
C MET A 41 4.72 5.70 -0.14
N THR A 42 4.97 4.57 0.52
CA THR A 42 6.16 3.75 0.29
C THR A 42 6.18 3.20 -1.14
N ALA A 43 5.04 2.73 -1.65
CA ALA A 43 4.90 2.29 -3.03
C ALA A 43 5.18 3.43 -4.01
N PHE A 44 4.62 4.61 -3.77
CA PHE A 44 4.85 5.81 -4.58
C PHE A 44 6.34 6.21 -4.61
N PHE A 45 7.04 6.20 -3.46
CA PHE A 45 8.48 6.47 -3.39
C PHE A 45 9.35 5.42 -4.09
N ASN A 46 8.80 4.23 -4.36
CA ASN A 46 9.44 3.16 -5.11
C ASN A 46 8.94 3.06 -6.56
N ASP A 47 8.34 4.12 -7.09
CA ASP A 47 7.82 4.22 -8.46
C ASP A 47 6.81 3.10 -8.80
N LYS A 48 6.09 2.57 -7.80
CA LYS A 48 5.08 1.52 -7.99
C LYS A 48 3.69 2.11 -8.19
N THR A 49 2.93 1.46 -9.05
CA THR A 49 1.52 1.76 -9.27
C THR A 49 0.64 1.00 -8.28
N VAL A 50 -0.36 1.68 -7.71
CA VAL A 50 -1.23 1.13 -6.66
C VAL A 50 -2.70 1.26 -7.06
N LEU A 51 -3.45 0.16 -6.96
CA LEU A 51 -4.90 0.15 -6.93
C LEU A 51 -5.36 -0.01 -5.49
N PHE A 52 -5.92 1.03 -4.90
CA PHE A 52 -6.56 0.96 -3.60
C PHE A 52 -8.04 0.69 -3.75
N ALA A 53 -8.53 -0.41 -3.17
CA ALA A 53 -9.90 -0.85 -3.28
C ALA A 53 -10.51 -1.16 -1.91
N SER A 54 -11.80 -0.87 -1.75
CA SER A 54 -12.59 -1.29 -0.59
C SER A 54 -14.01 -1.61 -1.04
N ASN A 55 -14.74 -2.36 -0.24
CA ASN A 55 -16.15 -2.63 -0.50
C ASN A 55 -16.99 -1.35 -0.38
N ASN A 56 -16.63 -0.46 0.53
CA ASN A 56 -17.36 0.77 0.85
C ASN A 56 -16.61 2.03 0.39
N ASN A 57 -17.35 3.12 0.13
CA ASN A 57 -16.76 4.40 -0.25
C ASN A 57 -16.00 5.06 0.90
N HIS A 58 -16.53 5.00 2.12
CA HIS A 58 -15.99 5.73 3.27
C HIS A 58 -14.49 5.48 3.54
N PRO A 59 -13.98 4.24 3.56
CA PRO A 59 -12.53 4.01 3.70
C PRO A 59 -11.72 4.62 2.57
N ILE A 60 -12.24 4.57 1.35
CA ILE A 60 -11.56 5.11 0.16
C ILE A 60 -11.47 6.63 0.23
N ASP A 61 -12.59 7.27 0.52
CA ASP A 61 -12.68 8.74 0.61
C ASP A 61 -11.77 9.24 1.75
N GLY A 62 -11.75 8.54 2.91
CA GLY A 62 -10.88 8.88 4.03
C GLY A 62 -9.37 8.76 3.72
N VAL A 63 -8.96 7.83 2.87
CA VAL A 63 -7.57 7.72 2.40
C VAL A 63 -7.27 8.83 1.37
N CYS A 64 -8.18 9.06 0.42
CA CYS A 64 -8.04 10.12 -0.57
C CYS A 64 -7.92 11.50 0.09
N ASP A 65 -8.81 11.83 1.04
CA ASP A 65 -8.82 13.11 1.75
C ASP A 65 -7.49 13.34 2.50
N LYS A 66 -6.97 12.33 3.17
CA LYS A 66 -5.69 12.44 3.87
C LYS A 66 -4.50 12.66 2.93
N LEU A 67 -4.49 12.03 1.75
CA LEU A 67 -3.41 12.18 0.77
C LEU A 67 -3.51 13.51 0.01
N THR A 68 -4.72 13.96 -0.30
CA THR A 68 -4.95 15.25 -1.00
C THR A 68 -4.90 16.47 -0.07
N GLY A 69 -5.09 16.25 1.23
CA GLY A 69 -4.98 17.28 2.27
C GLY A 69 -3.56 17.54 2.75
N LEU A 70 -2.53 16.93 2.14
CA LEU A 70 -1.13 17.19 2.50
C LEU A 70 -0.70 18.57 2.04
N GLU A 71 0.14 19.24 2.85
CA GLU A 71 0.65 20.58 2.58
C GLU A 71 2.17 20.63 2.74
N TYR A 72 2.79 21.54 2.00
CA TYR A 72 4.19 21.93 2.14
C TYR A 72 4.27 23.45 2.22
N HIS A 73 4.72 23.97 3.36
CA HIS A 73 4.73 25.43 3.65
C HIS A 73 3.40 26.14 3.35
N GLY A 74 2.27 25.55 3.79
CA GLY A 74 0.92 26.08 3.59
C GLY A 74 0.43 26.01 2.13
N LYS A 75 1.16 25.32 1.23
CA LYS A 75 0.74 25.06 -0.14
C LYS A 75 0.27 23.62 -0.27
N PRO A 76 -0.89 23.35 -0.86
CA PRO A 76 -1.38 21.99 -1.01
C PRO A 76 -0.47 21.17 -1.93
N ILE A 77 -0.10 19.97 -1.48
CA ILE A 77 0.65 18.99 -2.26
C ILE A 77 -0.28 18.38 -3.30
N SER A 78 0.13 18.41 -4.56
CA SER A 78 -0.58 17.74 -5.65
C SER A 78 -0.24 16.25 -5.67
N PHE A 79 -0.65 15.51 -4.63
CA PHE A 79 -0.39 14.06 -4.58
C PHE A 79 -1.15 13.36 -5.71
N PRO A 80 -0.48 12.55 -6.55
CA PRO A 80 -1.07 11.99 -7.76
C PRO A 80 -1.91 10.75 -7.48
N ILE A 81 -3.01 10.93 -6.74
CA ILE A 81 -4.05 9.93 -6.52
C ILE A 81 -5.32 10.33 -7.29
N LEU A 82 -5.98 9.35 -7.88
CA LEU A 82 -7.24 9.55 -8.60
C LEU A 82 -8.35 8.67 -8.02
N ARG A 83 -9.39 9.31 -7.50
CA ARG A 83 -10.60 8.64 -7.03
C ARG A 83 -11.53 8.37 -8.20
N LEU A 84 -11.80 7.10 -8.48
CA LEU A 84 -12.70 6.66 -9.54
C LEU A 84 -13.84 5.81 -8.97
N GLY A 85 -14.91 5.63 -9.73
CA GLY A 85 -16.08 4.88 -9.28
C GLY A 85 -17.26 4.95 -10.23
N ASN A 86 -18.44 5.36 -9.72
CA ASN A 86 -19.63 5.58 -10.52
C ASN A 86 -19.48 6.83 -11.42
N ARG A 87 -20.52 7.14 -12.21
CA ARG A 87 -20.51 8.26 -13.16
C ARG A 87 -20.24 9.60 -12.48
N GLU A 88 -20.77 9.79 -11.28
CA GLU A 88 -20.56 11.02 -10.51
C GLU A 88 -19.09 11.14 -10.05
N MET A 89 -18.49 10.05 -9.56
CA MET A 89 -17.07 10.05 -9.19
C MET A 89 -16.18 10.33 -10.41
N VAL A 90 -16.55 9.86 -11.59
CA VAL A 90 -15.82 10.16 -12.83
C VAL A 90 -15.89 11.64 -13.19
N ARG A 91 -17.06 12.30 -13.04
CA ARG A 91 -17.19 13.75 -13.23
C ARG A 91 -16.30 14.52 -12.25
N GLN A 92 -16.34 14.14 -10.98
CA GLN A 92 -15.50 14.77 -9.96
C GLN A 92 -14.01 14.57 -10.24
N ALA A 93 -13.62 13.38 -10.71
CA ALA A 93 -12.24 13.09 -11.13
C ALA A 93 -11.79 14.02 -12.28
N ILE A 94 -12.63 14.26 -13.28
CA ILE A 94 -12.33 15.18 -14.38
C ILE A 94 -12.08 16.59 -13.86
N LEU A 95 -12.97 17.10 -12.99
CA LEU A 95 -12.82 18.42 -12.38
C LEU A 95 -11.56 18.52 -11.54
N TYR A 96 -11.28 17.48 -10.78
CA TYR A 96 -10.07 17.39 -9.95
C TYR A 96 -8.79 17.38 -10.81
N ILE A 97 -8.74 16.63 -11.90
CA ILE A 97 -7.59 16.62 -12.82
C ILE A 97 -7.37 18.02 -13.43
N ARG A 98 -8.43 18.69 -13.86
CA ARG A 98 -8.37 20.06 -14.40
C ARG A 98 -7.76 21.02 -13.40
N GLU A 99 -8.24 20.97 -12.15
CA GLU A 99 -7.75 21.83 -11.07
C GLU A 99 -6.30 21.54 -10.72
N LEU A 100 -5.92 20.26 -10.57
CA LEU A 100 -4.54 19.85 -10.33
C LEU A 100 -3.61 20.35 -11.43
N TYR A 101 -3.99 20.15 -12.70
CA TYR A 101 -3.18 20.59 -13.84
C TYR A 101 -2.98 22.10 -13.84
N ARG A 102 -4.05 22.87 -13.62
CA ARG A 102 -3.99 24.34 -13.51
C ARG A 102 -3.04 24.77 -12.39
N ARG A 103 -3.19 24.20 -11.22
CA ARG A 103 -2.41 24.53 -10.02
C ARG A 103 -0.92 24.21 -10.18
N THR A 104 -0.60 23.12 -10.82
CA THR A 104 0.81 22.68 -10.97
C THR A 104 1.59 23.48 -12.00
N GLN A 105 0.95 24.25 -12.87
CA GLN A 105 1.66 25.05 -13.91
C GLN A 105 2.63 26.06 -13.26
N SER A 106 2.31 26.62 -12.11
CA SER A 106 3.15 27.60 -11.40
C SER A 106 4.30 26.95 -10.61
N VAL A 107 4.33 25.62 -10.47
CA VAL A 107 5.37 24.93 -9.70
C VAL A 107 6.57 24.66 -10.60
N SER A 108 7.73 25.23 -10.26
CA SER A 108 8.99 24.92 -10.94
C SER A 108 9.52 23.57 -10.44
N VAL A 109 9.61 22.56 -11.32
CA VAL A 109 10.16 21.26 -10.96
C VAL A 109 11.65 21.25 -11.25
N PHE A 110 12.48 21.11 -10.20
CA PHE A 110 13.91 20.94 -10.31
C PHE A 110 14.29 19.48 -10.07
N GLU A 111 14.62 18.75 -11.12
CA GLU A 111 15.01 17.33 -11.03
C GLU A 111 16.30 17.11 -10.20
N GLY A 112 17.20 18.09 -10.16
CA GLY A 112 18.52 17.97 -9.53
C GLY A 112 18.52 17.92 -7.98
N THR A 113 17.43 18.32 -7.31
CA THR A 113 17.36 18.33 -5.84
C THR A 113 16.78 17.04 -5.26
N LEU A 114 16.09 16.24 -6.07
CA LEU A 114 15.40 15.04 -5.62
C LEU A 114 16.32 13.82 -5.40
N GLY A 115 17.56 13.88 -5.91
CA GLY A 115 18.50 12.75 -5.87
C GLY A 115 19.49 12.76 -4.70
N ARG A 116 19.64 13.87 -3.97
CA ARG A 116 20.77 14.06 -3.04
C ARG A 116 20.88 13.05 -1.90
N ASN A 117 19.79 12.47 -1.43
CA ASN A 117 19.78 11.54 -0.30
C ASN A 117 19.23 10.16 -0.66
N ARG A 118 19.10 9.85 -1.96
CA ARG A 118 18.52 8.58 -2.42
C ARG A 118 19.31 7.36 -1.94
N ASP A 119 20.63 7.43 -2.00
CA ASP A 119 21.50 6.31 -1.61
C ASP A 119 21.50 6.08 -0.10
N GLU A 120 21.50 7.14 0.69
CA GLU A 120 21.43 7.04 2.15
C GLU A 120 20.07 6.48 2.61
N ARG A 121 18.98 6.95 2.01
CA ARG A 121 17.63 6.40 2.27
C ARG A 121 17.54 4.95 1.89
N ARG A 122 18.10 4.56 0.74
CA ARG A 122 18.16 3.16 0.30
C ARG A 122 18.94 2.29 1.27
N GLN A 123 20.08 2.76 1.78
CA GLN A 123 20.85 2.03 2.78
C GLN A 123 20.08 1.87 4.10
N ARG A 124 19.42 2.93 4.58
CA ARG A 124 18.56 2.86 5.78
C ARG A 124 17.40 1.88 5.58
N ALA A 125 16.71 1.94 4.43
CA ALA A 125 15.63 1.03 4.09
C ALA A 125 16.09 -0.45 4.06
N THR A 126 17.29 -0.71 3.51
CA THR A 126 17.88 -2.06 3.51
C THR A 126 18.16 -2.56 4.93
N LYS A 127 18.72 -1.71 5.80
CA LYS A 127 18.96 -2.05 7.21
C LYS A 127 17.65 -2.29 7.96
N LEU A 128 16.64 -1.44 7.74
CA LEU A 128 15.33 -1.60 8.33
C LEU A 128 14.66 -2.91 7.88
N SER A 129 14.70 -3.24 6.59
CA SER A 129 14.14 -4.49 6.07
C SER A 129 14.82 -5.73 6.66
N ALA A 130 16.14 -5.69 6.86
CA ALA A 130 16.87 -6.78 7.53
C ALA A 130 16.47 -6.92 9.01
N LEU A 131 16.29 -5.80 9.71
CA LEU A 131 15.83 -5.77 11.11
C LEU A 131 14.40 -6.33 11.23
N LEU A 132 13.51 -5.91 10.35
CA LEU A 132 12.11 -6.36 10.33
C LEU A 132 12.01 -7.85 9.98
N LYS A 133 12.84 -8.34 9.06
CA LYS A 133 12.91 -9.79 8.80
C LYS A 133 13.31 -10.57 10.04
N LYS A 134 14.31 -10.09 10.77
CA LYS A 134 14.72 -10.72 12.03
C LYS A 134 13.60 -10.72 13.07
N TYR A 135 12.83 -9.65 13.14
CA TYR A 135 11.66 -9.55 14.01
C TYR A 135 10.57 -10.54 13.61
N ASP A 136 10.27 -10.66 12.33
CA ASP A 136 9.32 -11.62 11.75
C ASP A 136 9.70 -13.07 12.09
N ASP A 137 10.98 -13.43 11.88
CA ASP A 137 11.52 -14.74 12.25
C ASP A 137 11.34 -15.04 13.76
N ILE A 138 11.52 -14.04 14.63
CA ILE A 138 11.30 -14.18 16.08
C ILE A 138 9.81 -14.42 16.39
N LEU A 139 8.90 -13.69 15.74
CA LEU A 139 7.46 -13.89 15.91
C LEU A 139 7.03 -15.30 15.48
N ASP A 140 7.50 -15.76 14.33
CA ASP A 140 7.27 -17.11 13.82
C ASP A 140 7.72 -18.20 14.82
N TYR A 141 8.92 -18.05 15.37
CA TYR A 141 9.42 -19.00 16.37
C TYR A 141 8.60 -18.98 17.67
N ARG A 142 8.14 -17.82 18.10
CA ARG A 142 7.27 -17.70 19.29
C ARG A 142 5.92 -18.37 19.05
N GLU A 143 5.28 -18.14 17.92
CA GLU A 143 4.00 -18.76 17.57
C GLU A 143 4.10 -20.27 17.46
N ARG A 144 5.16 -20.77 16.81
CA ARG A 144 5.43 -22.22 16.75
C ARG A 144 5.68 -22.82 18.12
N LYS A 145 6.41 -22.11 19.01
CA LYS A 145 6.63 -22.54 20.38
C LYS A 145 5.30 -22.69 21.12
N GLU A 146 4.47 -21.66 21.13
CA GLU A 146 3.14 -21.68 21.77
C GLU A 146 2.25 -22.80 21.20
N THR A 147 2.28 -23.01 19.89
CA THR A 147 1.48 -24.06 19.24
C THR A 147 1.90 -25.45 19.73
N ILE A 148 3.21 -25.72 19.79
CA ILE A 148 3.73 -27.01 20.26
C ILE A 148 3.44 -27.19 21.77
N GLU A 149 3.61 -26.15 22.58
CA GLU A 149 3.30 -26.20 24.02
C GLU A 149 1.82 -26.54 24.25
N ARG A 150 0.90 -25.87 23.56
CA ARG A 150 -0.55 -26.18 23.62
C ARG A 150 -0.88 -27.60 23.16
N MET A 151 -0.22 -28.09 22.11
CA MET A 151 -0.41 -29.47 21.64
C MET A 151 0.05 -30.50 22.68
N LEU A 152 1.18 -30.27 23.34
CA LEU A 152 1.70 -31.13 24.39
C LEU A 152 0.82 -31.12 25.65
N GLU A 153 0.31 -29.95 26.05
CA GLU A 153 -0.64 -29.80 27.14
C GLU A 153 -1.97 -30.52 26.87
N TYR A 154 -2.51 -30.38 25.66
CA TYR A 154 -3.75 -31.06 25.27
C TYR A 154 -3.60 -32.58 25.28
N GLN A 155 -2.45 -33.11 24.83
CA GLN A 155 -2.16 -34.54 24.84
C GLN A 155 -2.01 -35.11 26.25
N SER A 156 -1.46 -34.34 27.19
CA SER A 156 -1.29 -34.79 28.55
C SER A 156 -2.59 -34.91 29.37
N GLY A 157 -3.67 -34.27 28.90
CA GLY A 157 -4.98 -34.27 29.58
C GLY A 157 -5.97 -35.36 29.11
N HIS A 158 -5.64 -36.16 28.09
CA HIS A 158 -6.57 -37.15 27.53
C HIS A 158 -6.05 -38.59 27.65
N GLU A 159 -6.78 -39.46 28.37
CA GLU A 159 -6.43 -40.86 28.66
C GLU A 159 -6.41 -41.81 27.44
N LEU A 160 -6.88 -41.36 26.24
CA LEU A 160 -7.15 -42.22 25.06
C LEU A 160 -5.94 -42.48 24.15
N SER A 161 -4.76 -41.96 24.43
CA SER A 161 -3.63 -42.02 23.49
C SER A 161 -2.32 -42.60 24.05
N ALA A 162 -2.38 -43.43 25.07
CA ALA A 162 -1.22 -43.95 25.80
C ALA A 162 -0.17 -44.71 24.94
N GLN A 163 -0.48 -45.17 23.73
CA GLN A 163 0.48 -45.91 22.90
C GLN A 163 1.25 -45.08 21.86
N MET A 164 0.73 -43.89 21.43
CA MET A 164 1.42 -43.00 20.47
C MET A 164 2.15 -41.81 21.13
N LEU A 165 1.88 -41.54 22.39
CA LEU A 165 2.33 -40.38 23.15
C LEU A 165 3.86 -40.24 23.33
N PRO A 166 4.66 -41.31 23.59
CA PRO A 166 6.07 -41.10 23.91
C PRO A 166 6.86 -40.55 22.73
N PHE A 167 6.58 -41.00 21.52
CA PHE A 167 7.30 -40.54 20.32
C PHE A 167 6.92 -39.12 19.92
N GLN A 168 5.64 -38.79 19.98
CA GLN A 168 5.16 -37.43 19.66
C GLN A 168 5.62 -36.42 20.72
N ALA A 169 5.61 -36.78 21.98
CA ALA A 169 6.12 -35.96 23.08
C ALA A 169 7.65 -35.72 22.95
N ASP A 170 8.42 -36.76 22.59
CA ASP A 170 9.87 -36.62 22.38
C ASP A 170 10.18 -35.74 21.16
N LEU A 171 9.42 -35.90 20.07
CA LEU A 171 9.54 -35.07 18.86
C LEU A 171 9.21 -33.60 19.18
N GLY A 172 8.07 -33.35 19.86
CA GLY A 172 7.68 -32.00 20.32
C GLY A 172 8.72 -31.38 21.22
N GLY A 173 9.25 -32.13 22.18
CA GLY A 173 10.32 -31.69 23.09
C GLY A 173 11.64 -31.36 22.36
N ARG A 174 11.99 -32.10 21.30
CA ARG A 174 13.16 -31.79 20.46
C ARG A 174 12.93 -30.50 19.65
N GLN A 175 11.76 -30.33 19.08
CA GLN A 175 11.39 -29.12 18.35
C GLN A 175 11.39 -27.89 19.27
N LEU A 176 10.85 -27.98 20.47
CA LEU A 176 10.89 -26.89 21.45
C LEU A 176 12.33 -26.48 21.78
N ARG A 177 13.20 -27.42 22.12
CA ARG A 177 14.62 -27.13 22.39
C ARG A 177 15.34 -26.49 21.20
N GLN A 178 14.99 -26.85 19.98
CA GLN A 178 15.56 -26.23 18.79
C GLN A 178 15.07 -24.79 18.63
N ILE A 179 13.77 -24.54 18.80
CA ILE A 179 13.16 -23.20 18.76
C ILE A 179 13.74 -22.30 19.83
N GLU A 180 13.88 -22.79 21.07
CA GLU A 180 14.48 -22.04 22.17
C GLU A 180 15.93 -21.64 21.90
N ARG A 181 16.71 -22.51 21.28
CA ARG A 181 18.07 -22.17 20.81
C ARG A 181 18.06 -21.07 19.75
N HIS A 182 17.13 -21.14 18.78
CA HIS A 182 16.99 -20.08 17.77
C HIS A 182 16.59 -18.75 18.40
N LEU A 183 15.63 -18.75 19.32
CA LEU A 183 15.21 -17.54 20.04
C LEU A 183 16.35 -16.95 20.89
N ALA A 184 17.12 -17.78 21.59
CA ALA A 184 18.25 -17.33 22.39
C ALA A 184 19.36 -16.70 21.51
N ASN A 185 19.63 -17.27 20.32
CA ASN A 185 20.63 -16.75 19.40
C ASN A 185 20.15 -15.54 18.61
N ALA A 186 18.85 -15.37 18.40
CA ALA A 186 18.30 -14.26 17.66
C ALA A 186 18.54 -12.90 18.34
N GLY A 187 18.64 -12.88 19.69
CA GLY A 187 18.72 -11.65 20.46
C GLY A 187 17.43 -10.83 20.39
N THR A 188 17.44 -9.65 20.98
CA THR A 188 16.28 -8.75 21.01
C THR A 188 16.30 -7.79 19.83
N VAL A 189 15.14 -7.60 19.21
CA VAL A 189 14.87 -6.51 18.26
C VAL A 189 13.94 -5.54 18.96
N THR A 190 14.35 -4.27 19.07
CA THR A 190 13.56 -3.23 19.76
C THR A 190 12.92 -2.27 18.79
N GLU A 191 11.80 -1.68 19.19
CA GLU A 191 11.09 -0.67 18.41
C GLU A 191 11.98 0.56 18.17
N GLU A 192 12.80 0.96 19.17
CA GLU A 192 13.72 2.09 19.02
C GLU A 192 14.73 1.87 17.91
N GLN A 193 15.25 0.64 17.74
CA GLN A 193 16.17 0.32 16.66
C GLN A 193 15.51 0.47 15.27
N ALA A 194 14.26 0.03 15.13
CA ALA A 194 13.52 0.16 13.88
C ALA A 194 13.15 1.61 13.60
N VAL A 195 12.62 2.30 14.61
CA VAL A 195 12.21 3.71 14.50
C VAL A 195 13.40 4.64 14.22
N ALA A 196 14.61 4.31 14.70
CA ALA A 196 15.83 5.07 14.38
C ALA A 196 16.23 4.99 12.89
N LEU A 197 15.79 3.95 12.18
CA LEU A 197 16.05 3.76 10.75
C LEU A 197 14.96 4.38 9.85
N VAL A 198 13.79 4.71 10.42
CA VAL A 198 12.70 5.38 9.68
C VAL A 198 13.12 6.83 9.41
N ASP A 199 12.83 7.30 8.20
CA ASP A 199 13.04 8.70 7.85
C ASP A 199 12.05 9.58 8.63
N ARG A 200 12.60 10.56 9.36
CA ARG A 200 11.85 11.47 10.23
C ARG A 200 11.85 12.91 9.72
N ASP A 201 12.59 13.18 8.66
CA ASP A 201 12.62 14.50 8.05
C ASP A 201 11.32 14.70 7.25
N MET A 202 10.27 15.12 7.96
CA MET A 202 8.96 15.38 7.38
C MET A 202 9.01 16.50 6.37
N GLU A 203 9.78 17.56 6.65
CA GLU A 203 9.89 18.70 5.75
C GLU A 203 10.51 18.29 4.40
N GLU A 204 11.55 17.47 4.43
CA GLU A 204 12.17 16.94 3.21
C GLU A 204 11.25 16.00 2.45
N LEU A 205 10.48 15.16 3.16
CA LEU A 205 9.48 14.26 2.53
C LEU A 205 8.33 15.05 1.89
N GLU A 206 7.78 16.05 2.58
CA GLU A 206 6.74 16.93 2.06
C GLU A 206 7.24 17.74 0.86
N LYS A 207 8.44 18.25 0.93
CA LYS A 207 9.12 18.91 -0.19
C LYS A 207 9.25 17.98 -1.39
N TYR A 208 9.72 16.76 -1.17
CA TYR A 208 9.83 15.74 -2.23
C TYR A 208 8.47 15.47 -2.87
N LEU A 209 7.44 15.24 -2.06
CA LEU A 209 6.07 15.00 -2.54
C LEU A 209 5.51 16.19 -3.32
N TYR A 210 5.76 17.41 -2.86
CA TYR A 210 5.30 18.63 -3.52
C TYR A 210 5.83 18.73 -4.95
N TYR A 211 7.14 18.55 -5.13
CA TYR A 211 7.76 18.65 -6.45
C TYR A 211 7.51 17.42 -7.32
N THR A 212 7.58 16.21 -6.76
CA THR A 212 7.36 14.97 -7.53
C THR A 212 5.90 14.85 -7.94
N GLY A 213 4.96 15.14 -7.06
CA GLY A 213 3.53 15.15 -7.38
C GLY A 213 3.20 16.13 -8.50
N ALA A 214 3.73 17.38 -8.40
CA ALA A 214 3.58 18.36 -9.47
C ALA A 214 4.21 17.87 -10.79
N GLY A 215 5.36 17.20 -10.74
CA GLY A 215 6.03 16.62 -11.90
C GLY A 215 5.16 15.56 -12.60
N HIS A 216 4.53 14.68 -11.83
CA HIS A 216 3.59 13.69 -12.41
C HIS A 216 2.42 14.36 -13.12
N ILE A 217 1.78 15.35 -12.51
CA ILE A 217 0.62 16.04 -13.09
C ILE A 217 1.01 16.85 -14.32
N LYS A 218 2.19 17.47 -14.34
CA LYS A 218 2.69 18.24 -15.50
C LYS A 218 2.87 17.40 -16.76
N ARG A 219 3.12 16.10 -16.63
CA ARG A 219 3.20 15.17 -17.78
C ARG A 219 1.93 15.22 -18.65
N LEU A 220 0.79 15.62 -18.08
CA LEU A 220 -0.43 15.82 -18.87
C LEU A 220 -0.23 16.77 -20.06
N GLY A 221 0.78 17.65 -20.01
CA GLY A 221 1.18 18.52 -21.11
C GLY A 221 1.89 17.81 -22.28
N ASP A 222 2.35 16.58 -22.11
CA ASP A 222 3.09 15.84 -23.12
C ASP A 222 2.16 15.34 -24.24
N LYS A 223 2.71 15.20 -25.46
CA LYS A 223 1.95 14.76 -26.64
C LYS A 223 1.25 13.42 -26.51
N GLU A 224 1.80 12.50 -25.70
CA GLU A 224 1.17 11.19 -25.46
C GLU A 224 -0.19 11.27 -24.77
N PHE A 225 -0.54 12.43 -24.17
CA PHE A 225 -1.78 12.68 -23.45
C PHE A 225 -2.77 13.58 -24.20
N ASP A 226 -2.55 13.87 -25.48
CA ASP A 226 -3.44 14.74 -26.28
C ASP A 226 -4.89 14.26 -26.21
N LYS A 227 -5.14 12.95 -26.40
CA LYS A 227 -6.49 12.37 -26.29
C LYS A 227 -7.11 12.59 -24.89
N LEU A 228 -6.32 12.52 -23.85
CA LEU A 228 -6.80 12.78 -22.47
C LEU A 228 -7.12 14.27 -22.29
N ARG A 229 -6.27 15.18 -22.82
CA ARG A 229 -6.53 16.62 -22.78
C ARG A 229 -7.78 17.02 -23.55
N GLU A 230 -8.05 16.40 -24.70
CA GLU A 230 -9.30 16.63 -25.45
C GLU A 230 -10.52 16.28 -24.59
N ILE A 231 -10.51 15.09 -23.92
CA ILE A 231 -11.58 14.68 -23.00
C ILE A 231 -11.72 15.67 -21.85
N LEU A 232 -10.62 16.10 -21.27
CA LEU A 232 -10.61 17.07 -20.18
C LEU A 232 -11.02 18.49 -20.63
N GLY A 233 -10.91 18.82 -21.92
CA GLY A 233 -11.33 20.08 -22.52
C GLY A 233 -12.83 20.14 -22.87
N GLU A 234 -13.54 19.02 -22.88
CA GLU A 234 -14.98 18.98 -23.20
C GLU A 234 -15.80 19.75 -22.15
N GLU A 235 -16.61 20.72 -22.60
CA GLU A 235 -17.42 21.57 -21.71
C GLU A 235 -18.57 20.79 -21.05
N ASP A 236 -19.17 19.86 -21.80
CA ASP A 236 -20.23 19.00 -21.30
C ASP A 236 -19.62 17.88 -20.44
N LEU A 237 -19.76 17.99 -19.12
CA LEU A 237 -19.22 17.01 -18.16
C LEU A 237 -19.78 15.60 -18.34
N ASP A 238 -21.01 15.46 -18.90
CA ASP A 238 -21.57 14.14 -19.14
C ASP A 238 -20.88 13.45 -20.31
N LYS A 239 -20.64 14.17 -21.38
CA LYS A 239 -19.87 13.68 -22.54
C LYS A 239 -18.43 13.40 -22.16
N ALA A 240 -17.81 14.30 -21.41
CA ALA A 240 -16.47 14.11 -20.88
C ALA A 240 -16.38 12.84 -20.02
N ALA A 241 -17.37 12.59 -19.14
CA ALA A 241 -17.40 11.40 -18.28
C ALA A 241 -17.56 10.10 -19.08
N GLU A 242 -18.39 10.09 -20.11
CA GLU A 242 -18.54 8.94 -21.01
C GLU A 242 -17.27 8.64 -21.80
N ALA A 243 -16.65 9.69 -22.35
CA ALA A 243 -15.39 9.57 -23.09
C ALA A 243 -14.25 9.11 -22.17
N PHE A 244 -14.20 9.63 -20.94
CA PHE A 244 -13.18 9.22 -19.96
C PHE A 244 -13.40 7.78 -19.49
N ALA A 245 -14.64 7.35 -19.26
CA ALA A 245 -14.94 5.96 -18.91
C ALA A 245 -14.50 4.99 -20.03
N LYS A 246 -14.73 5.35 -21.29
CA LYS A 246 -14.24 4.59 -22.44
C LYS A 246 -12.71 4.60 -22.51
N TYR A 247 -12.08 5.74 -22.22
CA TYR A 247 -10.62 5.87 -22.18
C TYR A 247 -10.01 4.93 -21.15
N LEU A 248 -10.60 4.82 -19.94
CA LEU A 248 -10.15 3.95 -18.86
C LEU A 248 -10.29 2.46 -19.18
N GLY A 249 -11.25 2.08 -20.02
CA GLY A 249 -11.46 0.69 -20.44
C GLY A 249 -10.35 0.14 -21.34
N GLU A 250 -9.57 1.01 -21.99
CA GLU A 250 -8.46 0.61 -22.86
C GLU A 250 -7.15 0.46 -22.06
N LYS A 251 -6.55 -0.72 -22.04
CA LYS A 251 -5.27 -1.02 -21.35
C LYS A 251 -4.19 0.04 -21.58
N LYS A 252 -3.95 0.38 -22.87
CA LYS A 252 -2.92 1.35 -23.24
C LYS A 252 -3.14 2.73 -22.62
N ASN A 253 -4.39 3.16 -22.54
CA ASN A 253 -4.76 4.45 -21.97
C ASN A 253 -4.64 4.43 -20.43
N LEU A 254 -5.04 3.32 -19.79
CA LEU A 254 -4.89 3.15 -18.35
C LEU A 254 -3.40 3.17 -17.94
N LEU A 255 -2.54 2.45 -18.65
CA LEU A 255 -1.08 2.47 -18.41
C LEU A 255 -0.48 3.88 -18.63
N ARG A 256 -1.01 4.67 -19.57
CA ARG A 256 -0.62 6.07 -19.71
C ARG A 256 -1.09 6.91 -18.52
N LEU A 257 -2.36 6.75 -18.12
CA LEU A 257 -2.90 7.48 -16.98
C LEU A 257 -2.10 7.23 -15.69
N GLN A 258 -1.61 6.01 -15.49
CA GLN A 258 -0.77 5.65 -14.34
C GLN A 258 0.57 6.41 -14.31
N LYS A 259 1.07 6.91 -15.43
CA LYS A 259 2.26 7.78 -15.45
C LYS A 259 1.98 9.13 -14.80
N ILE A 260 0.72 9.60 -14.81
CA ILE A 260 0.27 10.83 -14.14
C ILE A 260 -0.27 10.52 -12.76
N PHE A 261 -1.13 9.51 -12.65
CA PHE A 261 -1.78 9.07 -11.41
C PHE A 261 -1.38 7.62 -11.09
N PRO A 262 -0.20 7.39 -10.51
CA PRO A 262 0.24 6.04 -10.13
C PRO A 262 -0.63 5.40 -9.05
N VAL A 263 -1.42 6.20 -8.32
CA VAL A 263 -2.36 5.69 -7.32
C VAL A 263 -3.78 5.91 -7.80
N ILE A 264 -4.54 4.82 -7.95
CA ILE A 264 -5.97 4.85 -8.28
C ILE A 264 -6.74 4.24 -7.12
N ALA A 265 -7.80 4.93 -6.69
CA ALA A 265 -8.68 4.50 -5.61
C ALA A 265 -10.10 4.30 -6.12
N THR A 266 -10.71 3.13 -5.82
CA THR A 266 -12.07 2.81 -6.30
C THR A 266 -12.73 1.77 -5.41
N THR A 267 -14.05 1.58 -5.55
CA THR A 267 -14.70 0.42 -4.90
C THR A 267 -14.36 -0.88 -5.62
N CYS A 268 -14.35 -2.00 -4.88
CA CYS A 268 -14.03 -3.31 -5.45
C CYS A 268 -14.89 -3.61 -6.70
N ILE A 269 -16.18 -3.34 -6.62
CA ILE A 269 -17.09 -3.56 -7.76
C ILE A 269 -16.76 -2.63 -8.94
N SER A 270 -16.41 -1.37 -8.69
CA SER A 270 -16.13 -0.40 -9.75
C SER A 270 -14.79 -0.62 -10.45
N ALA A 271 -13.90 -1.42 -9.86
CA ALA A 271 -12.61 -1.75 -10.45
C ALA A 271 -12.72 -2.46 -11.82
N HIS A 272 -13.90 -3.08 -12.14
CA HIS A 272 -14.16 -3.66 -13.46
C HIS A 272 -14.06 -2.65 -14.61
N ARG A 273 -14.18 -1.35 -14.32
CA ARG A 273 -14.08 -0.27 -15.33
C ARG A 273 -12.64 0.09 -15.69
N LEU A 274 -11.66 -0.48 -14.97
CA LEU A 274 -10.24 -0.25 -15.18
C LEU A 274 -9.65 -1.34 -16.09
N GLY A 275 -10.08 -1.35 -17.36
CA GLY A 275 -9.60 -2.30 -18.35
C GLY A 275 -9.92 -3.77 -18.06
N GLU A 276 -9.24 -4.66 -18.76
CA GLU A 276 -9.38 -6.11 -18.64
C GLU A 276 -8.89 -6.64 -17.29
N PRO A 277 -9.35 -7.82 -16.84
CA PRO A 277 -8.94 -8.46 -15.59
C PRO A 277 -7.54 -9.09 -15.72
N GLU A 278 -6.53 -8.27 -15.88
CA GLU A 278 -5.13 -8.66 -15.99
C GLU A 278 -4.23 -7.75 -15.12
N PRO A 279 -3.06 -8.20 -14.69
CA PRO A 279 -2.16 -7.38 -13.86
C PRO A 279 -1.71 -6.12 -14.60
N MET A 280 -2.22 -4.97 -14.15
CA MET A 280 -1.89 -3.63 -14.66
C MET A 280 -1.34 -2.71 -13.58
N PHE A 281 -1.46 -3.11 -12.33
CA PHE A 281 -0.90 -2.42 -11.17
C PHE A 281 0.16 -3.28 -10.52
N ASP A 282 1.21 -2.65 -9.99
CA ASP A 282 2.24 -3.36 -9.23
C ASP A 282 1.68 -3.91 -7.93
N MET A 283 0.72 -3.20 -7.32
CA MET A 283 0.12 -3.57 -6.04
C MET A 283 -1.38 -3.27 -6.02
N VAL A 284 -2.15 -4.20 -5.48
CA VAL A 284 -3.53 -3.96 -5.04
C VAL A 284 -3.55 -3.94 -3.51
N ILE A 285 -4.17 -2.90 -2.95
CA ILE A 285 -4.44 -2.81 -1.52
C ILE A 285 -5.95 -2.93 -1.34
N MET A 286 -6.40 -3.96 -0.60
CA MET A 286 -7.82 -4.17 -0.28
C MET A 286 -8.06 -3.89 1.20
N ASP A 287 -8.82 -2.84 1.51
CA ASP A 287 -9.29 -2.59 2.86
C ASP A 287 -10.65 -3.30 3.10
N GLU A 288 -10.84 -3.77 4.33
CA GLU A 288 -12.05 -4.50 4.75
C GLU A 288 -12.38 -5.72 3.88
N ALA A 289 -11.35 -6.46 3.44
CA ALA A 289 -11.48 -7.61 2.54
C ALA A 289 -12.43 -8.69 3.08
N SER A 290 -12.51 -8.86 4.40
CA SER A 290 -13.45 -9.82 5.05
C SER A 290 -14.92 -9.48 4.86
N GLN A 291 -15.25 -8.23 4.53
CA GLN A 291 -16.62 -7.78 4.25
C GLN A 291 -16.99 -7.94 2.76
N CYS A 292 -16.02 -8.26 1.91
CA CYS A 292 -16.25 -8.45 0.49
C CYS A 292 -16.71 -9.87 0.17
N ASN A 293 -17.70 -10.00 -0.72
CA ASN A 293 -17.99 -11.26 -1.38
C ASN A 293 -16.80 -11.68 -2.25
N THR A 294 -16.47 -12.97 -2.27
CA THR A 294 -15.33 -13.52 -3.03
C THR A 294 -15.32 -13.09 -4.50
N ALA A 295 -16.49 -13.13 -5.17
CA ALA A 295 -16.59 -12.73 -6.58
C ALA A 295 -16.25 -11.24 -6.77
N VAL A 296 -16.67 -10.37 -5.86
CA VAL A 296 -16.38 -8.93 -5.89
C VAL A 296 -14.91 -8.67 -5.56
N SER A 297 -14.31 -9.45 -4.65
CA SER A 297 -12.89 -9.35 -4.30
C SER A 297 -11.97 -9.67 -5.47
N LEU A 298 -12.33 -10.65 -6.31
CA LEU A 298 -11.55 -11.03 -7.48
C LEU A 298 -11.41 -9.88 -8.50
N VAL A 299 -12.37 -8.95 -8.55
CA VAL A 299 -12.33 -7.85 -9.52
C VAL A 299 -11.08 -6.98 -9.38
N PRO A 300 -10.74 -6.42 -8.21
CA PRO A 300 -9.48 -5.70 -8.04
C PRO A 300 -8.27 -6.63 -8.00
N ILE A 301 -8.35 -7.82 -7.37
CA ILE A 301 -7.20 -8.74 -7.19
C ILE A 301 -6.57 -9.11 -8.52
N LEU A 302 -7.38 -9.43 -9.54
CA LEU A 302 -6.89 -9.81 -10.88
C LEU A 302 -6.13 -8.67 -11.60
N ARG A 303 -6.18 -7.45 -11.10
CA ARG A 303 -5.54 -6.27 -11.69
C ARG A 303 -4.17 -5.93 -11.09
N GLY A 304 -3.72 -6.67 -10.11
CA GLY A 304 -2.43 -6.44 -9.45
C GLY A 304 -1.44 -7.58 -9.56
N SER A 305 -0.15 -7.25 -9.53
CA SER A 305 0.94 -8.22 -9.44
C SER A 305 1.20 -8.66 -8.01
N SER A 306 0.82 -7.84 -7.02
CA SER A 306 0.86 -8.17 -5.59
C SER A 306 -0.41 -7.68 -4.88
N LEU A 307 -0.71 -8.26 -3.70
CA LEU A 307 -1.92 -8.00 -2.92
C LEU A 307 -1.56 -7.74 -1.45
N MET A 308 -2.13 -6.68 -0.87
CA MET A 308 -2.16 -6.38 0.55
C MET A 308 -3.60 -6.36 1.05
#